data_7946abedf5994977e2ac246e455b2cc9
#
_entry.id   7946abedf5994977e2ac246e455b2cc9
#
_cell.length_a   1.000
_cell.length_b   1.000
_cell.length_c   1.000
_cell.angle_alpha   90.00
_cell.angle_beta   90.00
_cell.angle_gamma   90.00
#
_symmetry.space_group_name_H-M   'P 1'
#
loop_
_entity.id
_entity.type
_entity.pdbx_description
1 polymer ?
#
loop_
_entity_poly.entity_id
_entity_poly.type
_entity_poly.pdbx_seq_one_letter_code
_entity_poly.pdbx_strand_id
1 'polypeptide(L)'
;MERKVMSKAELTENRDSILELYAKQHAKSRKPVILTKKERKALGIGKDEGRASVRNIRISSGKVRLVLNRIRGKSIQEAFAIIRNTPKAASAPVFRLLKSAEANAVNNNGLDSDSLYVAEATASQGPTMKRVMPKARGSADRIKKRSSHITVVVKEWPEE
;
A
#
# COMPACT_ATOMS: atom_id res chain seq x y z
N MET A 1 -3.05 29.73 16.63
CA MET A 1 -2.71 28.99 17.85
C MET A 1 -1.59 28.02 17.52
N GLU A 2 -0.41 28.22 18.04
CA GLU A 2 0.70 27.29 17.90
C GLU A 2 0.37 26.01 18.67
N ARG A 3 0.52 24.88 18.01
CA ARG A 3 0.26 23.58 18.60
C ARG A 3 1.40 23.21 19.55
N LYS A 4 1.10 23.00 20.83
CA LYS A 4 2.05 22.48 21.80
C LYS A 4 2.40 21.03 21.40
N VAL A 5 3.68 20.76 21.14
CA VAL A 5 4.18 19.41 20.88
C VAL A 5 4.14 18.63 22.19
N MET A 6 3.44 17.52 22.24
CA MET A 6 3.33 16.66 23.43
C MET A 6 4.66 15.97 23.73
N SER A 7 5.02 15.89 25.01
CA SER A 7 6.19 15.13 25.44
C SER A 7 5.97 13.63 25.29
N LYS A 8 7.05 12.84 25.30
CA LYS A 8 6.95 11.37 25.17
C LYS A 8 6.19 10.76 26.36
N ALA A 9 6.33 11.32 27.57
CA ALA A 9 5.61 10.88 28.77
C ALA A 9 4.10 11.12 28.64
N GLU A 10 3.68 12.34 28.28
CA GLU A 10 2.27 12.69 28.05
C GLU A 10 1.62 11.82 26.96
N LEU A 11 2.38 11.43 25.92
CA LEU A 11 1.90 10.55 24.85
C LEU A 11 1.67 9.12 25.34
N THR A 12 2.50 8.62 26.27
CA THR A 12 2.34 7.26 26.84
C THR A 12 1.21 7.18 27.84
N GLU A 13 1.05 8.20 28.70
CA GLU A 13 -0.03 8.26 29.69
C GLU A 13 -1.43 8.36 29.05
N ASN A 14 -1.55 9.16 27.98
CA ASN A 14 -2.84 9.39 27.30
C ASN A 14 -3.00 8.57 26.02
N ARG A 15 -2.26 7.46 25.85
CA ARG A 15 -2.16 6.68 24.61
C ARG A 15 -3.53 6.32 24.05
N ASP A 16 -4.38 5.69 24.84
CA ASP A 16 -5.65 5.12 24.37
C ASP A 16 -6.63 6.20 23.94
N SER A 17 -6.75 7.28 24.72
CA SER A 17 -7.60 8.42 24.37
C SER A 17 -7.12 9.13 23.09
N ILE A 18 -5.80 9.24 22.89
CA ILE A 18 -5.20 9.85 21.68
C ILE A 18 -5.44 8.95 20.46
N LEU A 19 -5.31 7.61 20.60
CA LEU A 19 -5.58 6.66 19.52
C LEU A 19 -7.04 6.68 19.11
N GLU A 20 -7.99 6.75 20.04
CA GLU A 20 -9.42 6.89 19.72
C GLU A 20 -9.72 8.18 18.96
N LEU A 21 -9.17 9.31 19.40
CA LEU A 21 -9.33 10.59 18.72
C LEU A 21 -8.74 10.56 17.31
N TYR A 22 -7.57 9.91 17.16
CA TYR A 22 -6.92 9.74 15.86
C TYR A 22 -7.74 8.84 14.92
N ALA A 23 -8.31 7.74 15.43
CA ALA A 23 -9.17 6.85 14.66
C ALA A 23 -10.48 7.51 14.21
N LYS A 24 -11.05 8.41 15.05
CA LYS A 24 -12.24 9.19 14.70
C LYS A 24 -11.97 10.32 13.70
N GLN A 25 -10.69 10.68 13.46
CA GLN A 25 -10.34 11.75 12.53
C GLN A 25 -10.36 11.27 11.08
N HIS A 26 -11.26 11.83 10.28
CA HIS A 26 -11.33 11.51 8.84
C HIS A 26 -10.11 12.05 8.08
N ALA A 27 -9.46 11.22 7.24
CA ALA A 27 -8.24 11.56 6.49
C ALA A 27 -8.34 12.80 5.58
N LYS A 28 -9.57 13.17 5.15
CA LYS A 28 -9.86 14.35 4.31
C LYS A 28 -10.36 15.55 5.08
N SER A 29 -10.32 15.52 6.41
CA SER A 29 -10.76 16.64 7.24
C SER A 29 -9.82 17.84 7.07
N ARG A 30 -10.39 19.04 6.92
CA ARG A 30 -9.66 20.32 6.98
C ARG A 30 -9.23 20.69 8.41
N LYS A 31 -9.59 19.88 9.41
CA LYS A 31 -9.19 20.07 10.79
C LYS A 31 -7.67 19.87 10.94
N PRO A 32 -7.03 20.57 11.89
CA PRO A 32 -5.61 20.41 12.14
C PRO A 32 -5.29 18.95 12.49
N VAL A 33 -4.15 18.47 12.02
CA VAL A 33 -3.67 17.10 12.30
C VAL A 33 -3.48 16.92 13.80
N ILE A 34 -4.12 15.92 14.41
CA ILE A 34 -4.05 15.66 15.86
C ILE A 34 -2.63 15.25 16.27
N LEU A 35 -1.95 14.42 15.45
CA LEU A 35 -0.62 13.90 15.73
C LEU A 35 0.39 14.28 14.67
N THR A 36 1.57 14.74 15.08
CA THR A 36 2.72 14.94 14.20
C THR A 36 3.33 13.59 13.79
N LYS A 37 4.19 13.61 12.76
CA LYS A 37 4.90 12.39 12.31
C LYS A 37 5.77 11.77 13.42
N LYS A 38 6.39 12.63 14.28
CA LYS A 38 7.22 12.18 15.41
C LYS A 38 6.37 11.51 16.50
N GLU A 39 5.23 12.11 16.85
CA GLU A 39 4.29 11.59 17.85
C GLU A 39 3.69 10.26 17.40
N ARG A 40 3.27 10.13 16.14
CA ARG A 40 2.79 8.84 15.57
C ARG A 40 3.84 7.73 15.68
N LYS A 41 5.11 8.06 15.38
CA LYS A 41 6.21 7.12 15.51
C LYS A 41 6.46 6.71 16.97
N ALA A 42 6.31 7.63 17.90
CA ALA A 42 6.46 7.36 19.34
C ALA A 42 5.34 6.46 19.88
N LEU A 43 4.11 6.64 19.38
CA LEU A 43 2.94 5.82 19.73
C LEU A 43 2.91 4.45 19.02
N GLY A 44 3.83 4.19 18.08
CA GLY A 44 3.88 2.94 17.33
C GLY A 44 2.80 2.81 16.26
N ILE A 45 2.09 3.89 15.91
CA ILE A 45 1.04 3.84 14.88
C ILE A 45 1.63 3.47 13.52
N GLY A 46 1.12 2.40 12.93
CA GLY A 46 1.58 1.87 11.65
C GLY A 46 2.79 0.93 11.75
N LYS A 47 3.14 0.46 12.96
CA LYS A 47 4.12 -0.61 13.15
C LYS A 47 3.53 -2.01 13.06
N ASP A 48 2.23 -2.12 13.01
CA ASP A 48 1.44 -3.33 12.85
C ASP A 48 1.30 -3.76 11.38
N GLU A 49 1.90 -3.02 10.44
CA GLU A 49 1.78 -3.29 9.02
C GLU A 49 3.10 -3.10 8.24
N GLY A 50 3.42 -4.03 7.36
CA GLY A 50 4.46 -3.87 6.35
C GLY A 50 3.88 -3.31 5.06
N ARG A 51 4.30 -2.12 4.66
CA ARG A 51 3.77 -1.45 3.46
C ARG A 51 4.85 -1.27 2.41
N ALA A 52 4.52 -1.62 1.17
CA ALA A 52 5.33 -1.28 0.00
C ALA A 52 4.47 -0.69 -1.12
N SER A 53 5.04 0.23 -1.87
CA SER A 53 4.38 0.82 -3.02
C SER A 53 5.34 1.02 -4.18
N VAL A 54 4.86 0.80 -5.39
CA VAL A 54 5.59 1.06 -6.62
C VAL A 54 4.75 1.92 -7.56
N ARG A 55 5.40 2.90 -8.19
CA ARG A 55 4.74 3.87 -9.08
C ARG A 55 5.17 3.68 -10.53
N ASN A 56 4.32 4.11 -11.45
CA ASN A 56 4.60 4.22 -12.89
C ASN A 56 4.95 2.89 -13.58
N ILE A 57 4.41 1.76 -13.12
CA ILE A 57 4.57 0.49 -13.82
C ILE A 57 3.82 0.54 -15.15
N ARG A 58 4.50 0.17 -16.25
CA ARG A 58 4.00 0.20 -17.62
C ARG A 58 2.99 -0.91 -17.94
N ILE A 59 2.02 -1.12 -17.03
CA ILE A 59 0.94 -2.10 -17.14
C ILE A 59 -0.36 -1.41 -16.73
N SER A 60 -1.46 -1.72 -17.41
CA SER A 60 -2.79 -1.18 -17.04
C SER A 60 -3.21 -1.65 -15.66
N SER A 61 -3.79 -0.76 -14.85
CA SER A 61 -4.29 -1.07 -13.50
C SER A 61 -5.32 -2.23 -13.48
N GLY A 62 -6.18 -2.36 -14.49
CA GLY A 62 -7.12 -3.48 -14.59
C GLY A 62 -6.41 -4.84 -14.71
N LYS A 63 -5.32 -4.92 -15.52
CA LYS A 63 -4.53 -6.16 -15.64
C LYS A 63 -3.78 -6.50 -14.34
N VAL A 64 -3.33 -5.49 -13.60
CA VAL A 64 -2.67 -5.68 -12.29
C VAL A 64 -3.69 -6.16 -11.26
N ARG A 65 -4.89 -5.59 -11.21
CA ARG A 65 -5.95 -5.99 -10.27
C ARG A 65 -6.30 -7.47 -10.35
N LEU A 66 -6.28 -8.07 -11.56
CA LEU A 66 -6.53 -9.50 -11.73
C LEU A 66 -5.55 -10.37 -10.94
N VAL A 67 -4.27 -9.96 -10.86
CA VAL A 67 -3.26 -10.67 -10.07
C VAL A 67 -3.44 -10.37 -8.58
N LEU A 68 -3.66 -9.09 -8.21
CA LEU A 68 -3.83 -8.68 -6.82
C LEU A 68 -5.04 -9.32 -6.15
N ASN A 69 -6.15 -9.47 -6.86
CA ASN A 69 -7.36 -10.10 -6.31
C ASN A 69 -7.16 -11.58 -5.93
N ARG A 70 -6.16 -12.25 -6.54
CA ARG A 70 -5.85 -13.66 -6.22
C ARG A 70 -5.03 -13.81 -4.95
N ILE A 71 -4.29 -12.78 -4.55
CA ILE A 71 -3.37 -12.82 -3.39
C ILE A 71 -3.93 -12.11 -2.16
N ARG A 72 -4.97 -11.28 -2.34
CA ARG A 72 -5.59 -10.57 -1.21
C ARG A 72 -6.22 -11.56 -0.23
N GLY A 73 -5.96 -11.38 1.07
CA GLY A 73 -6.45 -12.27 2.14
C GLY A 73 -5.74 -13.62 2.22
N LYS A 74 -4.61 -13.80 1.51
CA LYS A 74 -3.81 -15.02 1.54
C LYS A 74 -2.57 -14.85 2.42
N SER A 75 -2.08 -15.96 3.00
CA SER A 75 -0.80 -15.95 3.68
C SER A 75 0.31 -15.53 2.72
N ILE A 76 1.41 -15.03 3.26
CA ILE A 76 2.49 -14.51 2.40
C ILE A 76 3.13 -15.64 1.56
N GLN A 77 3.23 -16.84 2.11
CA GLN A 77 3.79 -18.02 1.43
C GLN A 77 2.88 -18.47 0.27
N GLU A 78 1.56 -18.56 0.51
CA GLU A 78 0.58 -18.84 -0.55
C GLU A 78 0.58 -17.77 -1.63
N ALA A 79 0.65 -16.49 -1.25
CA ALA A 79 0.69 -15.38 -2.19
C ALA A 79 1.89 -15.46 -3.13
N PHE A 80 3.08 -15.80 -2.62
CA PHE A 80 4.26 -16.03 -3.44
C PHE A 80 4.10 -17.22 -4.39
N ALA A 81 3.54 -18.33 -3.92
CA ALA A 81 3.27 -19.50 -4.75
C ALA A 81 2.29 -19.19 -5.89
N ILE A 82 1.19 -18.49 -5.59
CA ILE A 82 0.20 -18.04 -6.57
C ILE A 82 0.82 -17.13 -7.63
N ILE A 83 1.63 -16.15 -7.21
CA ILE A 83 2.26 -15.21 -8.15
C ILE A 83 3.25 -15.91 -9.07
N ARG A 84 4.07 -16.83 -8.54
CA ARG A 84 5.04 -17.62 -9.33
C ARG A 84 4.37 -18.44 -10.42
N ASN A 85 3.23 -19.06 -10.10
CA ASN A 85 2.46 -19.89 -11.01
C ASN A 85 1.51 -19.11 -11.94
N THR A 86 1.44 -17.79 -11.81
CA THR A 86 0.56 -16.95 -12.64
C THR A 86 1.32 -16.37 -13.83
N PRO A 87 1.09 -16.82 -15.07
CA PRO A 87 1.80 -16.35 -16.27
C PRO A 87 1.23 -15.00 -16.76
N LYS A 88 1.38 -13.94 -15.97
CA LYS A 88 0.95 -12.59 -16.30
C LYS A 88 2.13 -11.61 -16.20
N ALA A 89 2.19 -10.65 -17.10
CA ALA A 89 3.23 -9.60 -17.05
C ALA A 89 3.24 -8.80 -15.73
N ALA A 90 2.11 -8.74 -15.03
CA ALA A 90 1.98 -8.09 -13.74
C ALA A 90 2.58 -8.89 -12.58
N SER A 91 2.81 -10.21 -12.76
CA SER A 91 3.31 -11.08 -11.67
C SER A 91 4.71 -10.69 -11.21
N ALA A 92 5.63 -10.42 -12.13
CA ALA A 92 7.00 -10.08 -11.78
C ALA A 92 7.12 -8.77 -10.92
N PRO A 93 6.50 -7.64 -11.28
CA PRO A 93 6.53 -6.45 -10.44
C PRO A 93 5.77 -6.64 -9.11
N VAL A 94 4.66 -7.40 -9.09
CA VAL A 94 3.91 -7.68 -7.86
C VAL A 94 4.73 -8.57 -6.92
N PHE A 95 5.46 -9.56 -7.44
CA PHE A 95 6.36 -10.40 -6.65
C PHE A 95 7.44 -9.60 -5.93
N ARG A 96 8.13 -8.70 -6.67
CA ARG A 96 9.16 -7.83 -6.08
C ARG A 96 8.57 -6.89 -5.02
N LEU A 97 7.37 -6.38 -5.26
CA LEU A 97 6.69 -5.51 -4.32
C LEU A 97 6.28 -6.24 -3.04
N LEU A 98 5.74 -7.47 -3.17
CA LEU A 98 5.37 -8.29 -2.03
C LEU A 98 6.60 -8.63 -1.17
N LYS A 99 7.73 -9.00 -1.79
CA LYS A 99 9.00 -9.22 -1.09
C LYS A 99 9.48 -7.98 -0.35
N SER A 100 9.30 -6.80 -0.92
CA SER A 100 9.62 -5.54 -0.26
C SER A 100 8.68 -5.24 0.91
N ALA A 101 7.38 -5.57 0.81
CA ALA A 101 6.42 -5.40 1.89
C ALA A 101 6.73 -6.33 3.07
N GLU A 102 7.05 -7.60 2.80
CA GLU A 102 7.52 -8.57 3.79
C GLU A 102 8.77 -8.08 4.51
N ALA A 103 9.81 -7.68 3.76
CA ALA A 103 11.04 -7.15 4.34
C ALA A 103 10.80 -5.89 5.20
N ASN A 104 9.87 -5.02 4.81
CA ASN A 104 9.50 -3.86 5.62
C ASN A 104 8.76 -4.26 6.90
N ALA A 105 7.92 -5.30 6.87
CA ALA A 105 7.24 -5.85 8.04
C ALA A 105 8.26 -6.40 9.05
N VAL A 106 9.14 -7.27 8.59
CA VAL A 106 10.14 -7.95 9.45
C VAL A 106 11.19 -6.97 9.94
N ASN A 107 11.90 -6.26 9.04
CA ASN A 107 13.07 -5.47 9.41
C ASN A 107 12.71 -4.16 10.15
N ASN A 108 11.60 -3.49 9.79
CA ASN A 108 11.27 -2.20 10.37
C ASN A 108 10.33 -2.30 11.57
N ASN A 109 9.45 -3.31 11.58
CA ASN A 109 8.40 -3.45 12.57
C ASN A 109 8.60 -4.66 13.50
N GLY A 110 9.50 -5.59 13.14
CA GLY A 110 9.80 -6.78 13.93
C GLY A 110 8.69 -7.83 13.91
N LEU A 111 7.86 -7.83 12.86
CA LEU A 111 6.76 -8.79 12.71
C LEU A 111 7.31 -10.16 12.25
N ASP A 112 6.62 -11.24 12.62
CA ASP A 112 7.00 -12.58 12.22
C ASP A 112 6.55 -12.89 10.79
N SER A 113 7.49 -13.34 9.95
CA SER A 113 7.23 -13.62 8.53
C SER A 113 6.19 -14.71 8.30
N ASP A 114 6.12 -15.71 9.20
CA ASP A 114 5.23 -16.86 9.04
C ASP A 114 3.78 -16.53 9.39
N SER A 115 3.56 -15.54 10.24
CA SER A 115 2.24 -15.06 10.63
C SER A 115 1.66 -14.01 9.68
N LEU A 116 2.43 -13.53 8.67
CA LEU A 116 2.00 -12.47 7.78
C LEU A 116 0.99 -12.92 6.73
N TYR A 117 0.01 -12.06 6.46
CA TYR A 117 -0.94 -12.19 5.35
C TYR A 117 -1.07 -10.89 4.55
N VAL A 118 -1.58 -10.97 3.34
CA VAL A 118 -1.83 -9.81 2.47
C VAL A 118 -3.16 -9.16 2.84
N ALA A 119 -3.11 -8.14 3.70
CA ALA A 119 -4.30 -7.42 4.16
C ALA A 119 -4.91 -6.57 3.02
N GLU A 120 -4.07 -5.76 2.36
CA GLU A 120 -4.52 -4.91 1.27
C GLU A 120 -3.59 -5.04 0.05
N ALA A 121 -4.20 -5.12 -1.12
CA ALA A 121 -3.49 -5.07 -2.39
C ALA A 121 -4.29 -4.22 -3.37
N THR A 122 -3.80 -3.03 -3.70
CA THR A 122 -4.51 -2.06 -4.53
C THR A 122 -3.70 -1.66 -5.75
N ALA A 123 -4.40 -1.38 -6.85
CA ALA A 123 -3.80 -0.81 -8.06
C ALA A 123 -4.62 0.38 -8.52
N SER A 124 -3.99 1.55 -8.55
CA SER A 124 -4.54 2.79 -9.08
C SER A 124 -3.99 3.08 -10.48
N GLN A 125 -4.70 3.95 -11.22
CA GLN A 125 -4.26 4.36 -12.54
C GLN A 125 -3.14 5.40 -12.41
N GLY A 126 -2.04 5.17 -13.13
CA GLY A 126 -0.95 6.11 -13.28
C GLY A 126 -1.08 6.97 -14.55
N PRO A 127 -0.07 7.79 -14.84
CA PRO A 127 -0.05 8.63 -16.03
C PRO A 127 -0.18 7.80 -17.31
N THR A 128 -1.00 8.29 -18.24
CA THR A 128 -1.22 7.62 -19.53
C THR A 128 -0.49 8.37 -20.62
N MET A 129 0.45 7.70 -21.28
CA MET A 129 1.11 8.27 -22.46
C MET A 129 0.27 8.02 -23.70
N LYS A 130 -0.01 9.10 -24.41
CA LYS A 130 -0.78 9.07 -25.66
C LYS A 130 0.17 8.92 -26.85
N ARG A 131 -0.20 8.10 -27.84
CA ARG A 131 0.46 7.96 -29.14
C ARG A 131 -0.58 8.11 -30.23
N VAL A 132 -0.15 8.54 -31.38
CA VAL A 132 -1.00 8.69 -32.56
C VAL A 132 -0.79 7.45 -33.45
N MET A 133 -1.88 6.90 -33.94
CA MET A 133 -1.90 5.85 -34.95
C MET A 133 -2.59 6.39 -36.19
N PRO A 134 -1.88 6.60 -37.29
CA PRO A 134 -2.49 7.05 -38.56
C PRO A 134 -3.46 5.99 -39.06
N LYS A 135 -4.61 6.43 -39.56
CA LYS A 135 -5.62 5.60 -40.21
C LYS A 135 -5.94 6.11 -41.62
N ALA A 136 -6.81 5.35 -42.31
CA ALA A 136 -7.25 5.72 -43.65
C ALA A 136 -7.89 7.13 -43.70
N ARG A 137 -7.80 7.76 -44.85
CA ARG A 137 -8.39 9.08 -45.16
C ARG A 137 -7.89 10.20 -44.24
N GLY A 138 -6.65 10.18 -43.80
CA GLY A 138 -6.07 11.22 -42.96
C GLY A 138 -6.57 11.25 -41.52
N SER A 139 -7.42 10.31 -41.09
CA SER A 139 -7.86 10.20 -39.70
C SER A 139 -6.76 9.65 -38.80
N ALA A 140 -6.80 9.95 -37.51
CA ALA A 140 -5.82 9.48 -36.54
C ALA A 140 -6.49 9.03 -35.23
N ASP A 141 -6.12 7.85 -34.75
CA ASP A 141 -6.55 7.32 -33.46
C ASP A 141 -5.50 7.53 -32.38
N ARG A 142 -5.94 7.59 -31.13
CA ARG A 142 -5.05 7.71 -29.96
C ARG A 142 -4.83 6.37 -29.27
N ILE A 143 -3.60 5.88 -29.31
CA ILE A 143 -3.19 4.74 -28.52
C ILE A 143 -2.82 5.19 -27.11
N LYS A 144 -3.47 4.62 -26.10
CA LYS A 144 -3.21 4.93 -24.68
C LYS A 144 -2.24 3.89 -24.09
N LYS A 145 -0.96 4.27 -23.91
CA LYS A 145 0.02 3.48 -23.16
C LYS A 145 -0.17 3.76 -21.67
N ARG A 146 -0.96 2.92 -21.00
CA ARG A 146 -1.35 3.08 -19.60
C ARG A 146 -0.25 2.65 -18.65
N SER A 147 -0.16 3.29 -17.49
CA SER A 147 0.64 2.86 -16.35
C SER A 147 -0.23 2.72 -15.10
N SER A 148 0.33 2.12 -14.06
CA SER A 148 -0.35 1.92 -12.78
C SER A 148 0.59 2.16 -11.61
N HIS A 149 0.00 2.47 -10.47
CA HIS A 149 0.63 2.49 -9.16
C HIS A 149 0.08 1.32 -8.37
N ILE A 150 0.94 0.57 -7.70
CA ILE A 150 0.57 -0.61 -6.93
C ILE A 150 0.98 -0.37 -5.47
N THR A 151 0.10 -0.68 -4.54
CA THR A 151 0.38 -0.66 -3.11
C THR A 151 -0.03 -2.01 -2.54
N VAL A 152 0.84 -2.60 -1.72
CA VAL A 152 0.59 -3.82 -0.96
C VAL A 152 0.85 -3.54 0.51
N VAL A 153 -0.03 -4.02 1.35
CA VAL A 153 0.06 -3.96 2.81
C VAL A 153 -0.07 -5.38 3.34
N VAL A 154 0.89 -5.77 4.17
CA VAL A 154 0.89 -7.05 4.88
C VAL A 154 0.74 -6.79 6.37
N LYS A 155 0.03 -7.66 7.06
CA LYS A 155 -0.22 -7.62 8.51
C LYS A 155 -0.09 -9.03 9.08
N GLU A 156 0.08 -9.14 10.38
CA GLU A 156 -0.09 -10.39 11.09
C GLU A 156 -1.58 -10.76 11.18
N TRP A 157 -1.87 -12.07 11.13
CA TRP A 157 -3.23 -12.54 11.38
C TRP A 157 -3.68 -12.08 12.76
N PRO A 158 -4.92 -11.58 12.91
CA PRO A 158 -5.45 -11.33 14.23
C PRO A 158 -5.46 -12.68 14.99
N GLU A 159 -4.91 -12.68 16.20
CA GLU A 159 -5.09 -13.81 17.12
C GLU A 159 -6.58 -13.92 17.46
N GLU A 160 -7.15 -15.12 17.28
CA GLU A 160 -8.52 -15.43 17.70
C GLU A 160 -8.66 -15.52 19.21
#